data_19a35aacc4d1668bd3e62d1b0c8180df
#
_entry.id   19a35aacc4d1668bd3e62d1b0c8180df
#
_cell.length_a   1.000
_cell.length_b   1.000
_cell.length_c   1.000
_cell.angle_alpha   90.00
_cell.angle_beta   90.00
_cell.angle_gamma   90.00
#
_symmetry.space_group_name_H-M   'P 1'
#
loop_
_entity.id
_entity.type
_entity.pdbx_description
1 polymer ?
#
loop_
_entity_poly.entity_id
_entity_poly.type
_entity_poly.pdbx_seq_one_letter_code
_entity_poly.pdbx_strand_id
1 'polypeptide(L)'
;MRTHILPAVFLLTLSLFTSAAELPSGLQGLGLRESAQASRDLPGWEKPTRIVVRNIFGQDLAAQLGTGLSGVEVVGVSTVAEARAAIVGAQGLVGFCDQEIFDAADQLHWVQVYWAGVEDCVSEPVMAAGKIVLSNGQRLSGPAIAEHTLGLMFAMTRGLNNYYQAQLEQRWQPSYSVSPAGRGEVSGATLL
;
A
#
# COMPACT_ATOMS: atom_id res chain seq x y z
N MET A 1 29.87 4.57 -69.19
CA MET A 1 29.19 3.92 -68.05
C MET A 1 29.72 4.57 -66.77
N ARG A 2 28.91 5.46 -66.15
CA ARG A 2 29.22 6.09 -64.86
C ARG A 2 28.28 5.49 -63.83
N THR A 3 28.81 4.68 -62.92
CA THR A 3 28.14 4.08 -61.80
C THR A 3 28.03 5.10 -60.64
N HIS A 4 26.82 5.54 -60.33
CA HIS A 4 26.53 6.35 -59.13
C HIS A 4 26.36 5.42 -57.93
N ILE A 5 27.29 5.52 -56.95
CA ILE A 5 27.19 4.88 -55.64
C ILE A 5 26.47 5.87 -54.73
N LEU A 6 25.24 5.55 -54.30
CA LEU A 6 24.53 6.25 -53.21
C LEU A 6 25.10 5.84 -51.87
N PRO A 7 25.39 6.78 -50.96
CA PRO A 7 25.75 6.41 -49.58
C PRO A 7 24.48 6.04 -48.81
N ALA A 8 24.48 4.84 -48.22
CA ALA A 8 23.48 4.41 -47.29
C ALA A 8 23.65 5.20 -45.96
N VAL A 9 22.68 6.06 -45.67
CA VAL A 9 22.57 6.73 -44.37
C VAL A 9 22.04 5.73 -43.38
N PHE A 10 22.93 5.24 -42.51
CA PHE A 10 22.58 4.41 -41.37
C PHE A 10 22.00 5.32 -40.28
N LEU A 11 20.67 5.39 -40.17
CA LEU A 11 20.02 6.03 -39.02
C LEU A 11 20.20 5.14 -37.79
N LEU A 12 21.17 5.49 -36.95
CA LEU A 12 21.26 4.93 -35.59
C LEU A 12 20.11 5.50 -34.77
N THR A 13 19.02 4.75 -34.64
CA THR A 13 18.01 5.02 -33.62
C THR A 13 18.58 4.66 -32.25
N LEU A 14 19.08 5.68 -31.56
CA LEU A 14 19.50 5.58 -30.17
C LEU A 14 18.20 5.41 -29.34
N SER A 15 17.79 4.17 -29.06
CA SER A 15 16.77 3.86 -28.09
C SER A 15 17.31 4.23 -26.71
N LEU A 16 16.90 5.40 -26.21
CA LEU A 16 17.06 5.77 -24.82
C LEU A 16 16.22 4.79 -23.98
N PHE A 17 16.82 3.69 -23.57
CA PHE A 17 16.29 2.92 -22.44
C PHE A 17 16.40 3.83 -21.22
N THR A 18 15.32 4.49 -20.86
CA THR A 18 15.18 5.03 -19.51
C THR A 18 15.24 3.84 -18.58
N SER A 19 16.34 3.70 -17.88
CA SER A 19 16.49 2.73 -16.79
C SER A 19 15.37 3.03 -15.79
N ALA A 20 14.46 2.07 -15.59
CA ALA A 20 13.50 2.15 -14.51
C ALA A 20 14.29 2.37 -13.20
N ALA A 21 13.93 3.39 -12.44
CA ALA A 21 14.59 3.65 -11.17
C ALA A 21 14.43 2.41 -10.29
N GLU A 22 15.52 1.95 -9.66
CA GLU A 22 15.44 0.83 -8.73
C GLU A 22 14.51 1.20 -7.58
N LEU A 23 13.56 0.30 -7.28
CA LEU A 23 12.69 0.46 -6.12
C LEU A 23 13.52 0.56 -4.84
N PRO A 24 13.16 1.44 -3.89
CA PRO A 24 13.78 1.49 -2.57
C PRO A 24 13.90 0.10 -1.96
N SER A 25 14.99 -0.18 -1.24
CA SER A 25 15.29 -1.51 -0.71
C SER A 25 14.17 -2.11 0.13
N GLY A 26 13.40 -1.29 0.86
CA GLY A 26 12.24 -1.73 1.64
C GLY A 26 11.03 -2.17 0.79
N LEU A 27 11.00 -1.85 -0.50
CA LEU A 27 9.92 -2.23 -1.42
C LEU A 27 10.32 -3.39 -2.34
N GLN A 28 11.59 -3.79 -2.32
CA GLN A 28 12.05 -4.95 -3.06
C GLN A 28 11.45 -6.22 -2.48
N GLY A 29 11.03 -7.15 -3.34
CA GLY A 29 10.40 -8.40 -2.93
C GLY A 29 8.88 -8.34 -2.74
N LEU A 30 8.26 -7.16 -2.71
CA LEU A 30 6.80 -7.02 -2.64
C LEU A 30 6.08 -7.31 -3.96
N GLY A 31 6.81 -7.62 -5.02
CA GLY A 31 6.26 -7.84 -6.36
C GLY A 31 5.65 -6.58 -6.98
N LEU A 32 6.06 -5.41 -6.52
CA LEU A 32 5.66 -4.14 -7.10
C LEU A 32 6.36 -3.93 -8.44
N ARG A 33 5.68 -3.27 -9.34
CA ARG A 33 6.24 -2.84 -10.63
C ARG A 33 5.99 -1.37 -10.80
N GLU A 34 7.00 -0.65 -11.24
CA GLU A 34 6.83 0.73 -11.66
C GLU A 34 6.01 0.78 -12.95
N SER A 35 5.08 1.72 -13.02
CA SER A 35 4.34 1.98 -14.26
C SER A 35 5.29 2.54 -15.32
N ALA A 36 5.08 2.17 -16.58
CA ALA A 36 5.81 2.74 -17.70
C ALA A 36 5.57 4.26 -17.85
N GLN A 37 4.45 4.75 -17.33
CA GLN A 37 4.10 6.16 -17.30
C GLN A 37 3.98 6.62 -15.84
N ALA A 38 4.74 7.63 -15.46
CA ALA A 38 4.62 8.24 -14.14
C ALA A 38 3.28 8.98 -14.01
N SER A 39 2.68 8.97 -12.83
CA SER A 39 1.38 9.64 -12.61
C SER A 39 1.43 11.12 -12.94
N ARG A 40 2.58 11.79 -12.74
CA ARG A 40 2.79 13.19 -13.09
C ARG A 40 2.75 13.48 -14.60
N ASP A 41 2.86 12.45 -15.43
CA ASP A 41 2.84 12.58 -16.89
C ASP A 41 1.44 12.27 -17.46
N LEU A 42 0.46 12.00 -16.59
CA LEU A 42 -0.93 11.79 -17.00
C LEU A 42 -1.58 13.12 -17.41
N PRO A 43 -2.43 13.12 -18.44
CA PRO A 43 -3.19 14.31 -18.83
C PRO A 43 -4.02 14.85 -17.65
N GLY A 44 -3.90 16.16 -17.40
CA GLY A 44 -4.62 16.81 -16.31
C GLY A 44 -4.01 16.62 -14.91
N TRP A 45 -2.82 16.01 -14.82
CA TRP A 45 -2.11 15.96 -13.55
C TRP A 45 -1.57 17.33 -13.16
N GLU A 46 -1.84 17.74 -11.93
CA GLU A 46 -1.29 18.94 -11.36
C GLU A 46 -0.59 18.59 -10.04
N LYS A 47 0.55 19.23 -9.77
CA LYS A 47 1.25 19.03 -8.51
C LYS A 47 0.37 19.54 -7.36
N PRO A 48 0.04 18.70 -6.36
CA PRO A 48 -0.75 19.16 -5.24
C PRO A 48 0.00 20.24 -4.45
N THR A 49 -0.73 21.26 -4.03
CA THR A 49 -0.23 22.33 -3.15
C THR A 49 -0.74 22.17 -1.72
N ARG A 50 -1.84 21.41 -1.51
CA ARG A 50 -2.43 21.14 -0.21
C ARG A 50 -2.91 19.69 -0.13
N ILE A 51 -2.56 19.01 0.96
CA ILE A 51 -2.93 17.61 1.24
C ILE A 51 -3.46 17.51 2.67
N VAL A 52 -4.59 16.84 2.86
CA VAL A 52 -5.14 16.51 4.18
C VAL A 52 -4.76 15.08 4.54
N VAL A 53 -4.18 14.89 5.71
CA VAL A 53 -3.64 13.59 6.16
C VAL A 53 -4.24 13.19 7.50
N ARG A 54 -4.77 11.97 7.57
CA ARG A 54 -5.23 11.39 8.83
C ARG A 54 -4.05 10.98 9.69
N ASN A 55 -3.97 11.56 10.88
CA ASN A 55 -3.06 11.09 11.92
C ASN A 55 -3.59 9.79 12.52
N ILE A 56 -2.74 8.78 12.64
CA ILE A 56 -3.09 7.45 13.17
C ILE A 56 -2.11 7.03 14.28
N PHE A 57 -2.58 6.19 15.19
CA PHE A 57 -1.78 5.64 16.29
C PHE A 57 -1.06 6.69 17.15
N GLY A 58 -1.65 7.88 17.31
CA GLY A 58 -1.02 8.97 18.07
C GLY A 58 0.21 9.59 17.41
N GLN A 59 0.47 9.27 16.15
CA GLN A 59 1.58 9.84 15.38
C GLN A 59 1.12 11.02 14.55
N ASP A 60 1.91 12.09 14.54
CA ASP A 60 1.71 13.22 13.63
C ASP A 60 2.34 12.92 12.27
N LEU A 61 1.58 12.21 11.44
CA LEU A 61 2.01 11.85 10.09
C LEU A 61 2.12 13.08 9.17
N ALA A 62 1.32 14.10 9.43
CA ALA A 62 1.40 15.34 8.66
C ALA A 62 2.74 16.05 8.86
N ALA A 63 3.22 16.14 10.10
CA ALA A 63 4.53 16.70 10.38
C ALA A 63 5.65 15.89 9.73
N GLN A 64 5.57 14.54 9.81
CA GLN A 64 6.57 13.66 9.19
C GLN A 64 6.61 13.81 7.65
N LEU A 65 5.47 13.84 6.99
CA LEU A 65 5.38 14.02 5.55
C LEU A 65 5.80 15.43 5.10
N GLY A 66 5.43 16.45 5.87
CA GLY A 66 5.74 17.84 5.57
C GLY A 66 7.23 18.13 5.46
N THR A 67 8.07 17.37 6.19
CA THR A 67 9.54 17.54 6.11
C THR A 67 10.11 17.14 4.75
N GLY A 68 9.44 16.25 4.00
CA GLY A 68 9.87 15.76 2.69
C GLY A 68 9.19 16.43 1.50
N LEU A 69 8.14 17.23 1.72
CA LEU A 69 7.28 17.77 0.67
C LEU A 69 7.44 19.29 0.52
N SER A 70 8.47 19.72 -0.19
CA SER A 70 8.69 21.15 -0.46
C SER A 70 7.55 21.76 -1.30
N GLY A 71 6.98 22.86 -0.78
CA GLY A 71 5.93 23.62 -1.44
C GLY A 71 4.54 22.96 -1.41
N VAL A 72 4.33 22.01 -0.48
CA VAL A 72 3.03 21.38 -0.22
C VAL A 72 2.64 21.65 1.23
N GLU A 73 1.46 22.22 1.45
CA GLU A 73 0.86 22.32 2.76
C GLU A 73 0.28 20.97 3.17
N VAL A 74 0.73 20.41 4.29
CA VAL A 74 0.24 19.13 4.81
C VAL A 74 -0.54 19.39 6.09
N VAL A 75 -1.85 19.13 6.07
CA VAL A 75 -2.76 19.39 7.19
C VAL A 75 -3.09 18.09 7.88
N GLY A 76 -2.65 17.94 9.14
CA GLY A 76 -2.94 16.75 9.96
C GLY A 76 -4.30 16.87 10.64
N VAL A 77 -5.11 15.81 10.56
CA VAL A 77 -6.43 15.70 11.17
C VAL A 77 -6.63 14.32 11.77
N SER A 78 -7.53 14.19 12.73
CA SER A 78 -7.78 12.90 13.41
C SER A 78 -9.20 12.37 13.21
N THR A 79 -10.14 13.23 12.86
CA THR A 79 -11.57 12.91 12.74
C THR A 79 -12.12 13.28 11.36
N VAL A 80 -13.26 12.68 11.00
CA VAL A 80 -13.99 13.01 9.76
C VAL A 80 -14.42 14.48 9.76
N ALA A 81 -14.88 14.99 10.89
CA ALA A 81 -15.31 16.40 11.01
C ALA A 81 -14.16 17.39 10.75
N GLU A 82 -12.97 17.12 11.30
CA GLU A 82 -11.77 17.91 11.03
C GLU A 82 -11.34 17.81 9.56
N ALA A 83 -11.37 16.59 8.99
CA ALA A 83 -11.04 16.36 7.59
C ALA A 83 -12.00 17.09 6.66
N ARG A 84 -13.30 17.06 6.93
CA ARG A 84 -14.33 17.80 6.19
C ARG A 84 -14.09 19.31 6.20
N ALA A 85 -13.67 19.85 7.34
CA ALA A 85 -13.35 21.28 7.44
C ALA A 85 -12.05 21.65 6.71
N ALA A 86 -11.07 20.74 6.69
CA ALA A 86 -9.75 20.98 6.12
C ALA A 86 -9.67 20.72 4.60
N ILE A 87 -10.60 19.95 4.02
CA ILE A 87 -10.50 19.45 2.65
C ILE A 87 -10.72 20.51 1.57
N VAL A 88 -11.35 21.63 1.91
CA VAL A 88 -11.59 22.71 0.96
C VAL A 88 -10.27 23.23 0.40
N GLY A 89 -10.14 23.28 -0.92
CA GLY A 89 -8.94 23.66 -1.63
C GLY A 89 -7.80 22.62 -1.60
N ALA A 90 -8.02 21.42 -1.05
CA ALA A 90 -7.02 20.38 -1.05
C ALA A 90 -7.15 19.47 -2.29
N GLN A 91 -6.00 19.11 -2.86
CA GLN A 91 -5.90 18.22 -4.02
C GLN A 91 -5.69 16.76 -3.62
N GLY A 92 -5.24 16.49 -2.40
CA GLY A 92 -4.99 15.14 -1.90
C GLY A 92 -5.64 14.89 -0.54
N LEU A 93 -6.14 13.67 -0.35
CA LEU A 93 -6.68 13.18 0.91
C LEU A 93 -6.03 11.85 1.26
N VAL A 94 -5.50 11.72 2.47
CA VAL A 94 -4.80 10.52 2.92
C VAL A 94 -5.47 9.95 4.17
N GLY A 95 -5.83 8.67 4.13
CA GLY A 95 -6.33 7.92 5.28
C GLY A 95 -7.82 8.04 5.56
N PHE A 96 -8.60 8.59 4.64
CA PHE A 96 -10.06 8.63 4.72
C PHE A 96 -10.71 8.15 3.43
N CYS A 97 -11.93 7.66 3.58
CA CYS A 97 -12.82 7.33 2.49
C CYS A 97 -14.26 7.53 2.99
N ASP A 98 -14.73 8.75 2.90
CA ASP A 98 -15.96 9.16 3.58
C ASP A 98 -16.71 10.20 2.74
N GLN A 99 -17.99 9.94 2.47
CA GLN A 99 -18.82 10.78 1.63
C GLN A 99 -18.90 12.22 2.12
N GLU A 100 -18.97 12.43 3.45
CA GLU A 100 -19.08 13.80 4.00
C GLU A 100 -17.84 14.64 3.69
N ILE A 101 -16.68 14.01 3.58
CA ILE A 101 -15.43 14.69 3.18
C ILE A 101 -15.46 14.97 1.68
N PHE A 102 -15.90 14.00 0.88
CA PHE A 102 -15.96 14.14 -0.58
C PHE A 102 -16.95 15.22 -1.00
N ASP A 103 -18.09 15.35 -0.31
CA ASP A 103 -19.10 16.39 -0.58
C ASP A 103 -18.59 17.80 -0.30
N ALA A 104 -17.62 17.94 0.61
CA ALA A 104 -17.00 19.20 0.94
C ALA A 104 -15.78 19.54 0.05
N ALA A 105 -15.26 18.54 -0.68
CA ALA A 105 -14.07 18.69 -1.49
C ALA A 105 -14.40 19.36 -2.84
N ASP A 106 -13.67 20.44 -3.16
CA ASP A 106 -13.85 21.19 -4.41
C ASP A 106 -12.71 21.01 -5.42
N GLN A 107 -11.53 20.56 -4.97
CA GLN A 107 -10.33 20.39 -5.81
C GLN A 107 -9.67 19.01 -5.68
N LEU A 108 -10.36 18.06 -5.06
CA LEU A 108 -9.80 16.74 -4.79
C LEU A 108 -9.67 15.90 -6.08
N HIS A 109 -8.46 15.37 -6.34
CA HIS A 109 -8.20 14.47 -7.46
C HIS A 109 -7.31 13.29 -7.10
N TRP A 110 -6.84 13.17 -5.84
CA TRP A 110 -6.10 12.03 -5.37
C TRP A 110 -6.51 11.63 -3.95
N VAL A 111 -6.78 10.34 -3.76
CA VAL A 111 -7.05 9.72 -2.47
C VAL A 111 -6.08 8.58 -2.24
N GLN A 112 -5.43 8.55 -1.09
CA GLN A 112 -4.60 7.44 -0.62
C GLN A 112 -5.19 6.85 0.64
N VAL A 113 -5.42 5.54 0.68
CA VAL A 113 -5.77 4.84 1.92
C VAL A 113 -4.62 4.00 2.44
N TYR A 114 -4.55 3.82 3.77
CA TYR A 114 -3.47 3.04 4.43
C TYR A 114 -3.66 1.53 4.31
N TRP A 115 -4.91 1.10 4.15
CA TRP A 115 -5.30 -0.31 4.08
C TRP A 115 -5.31 -0.82 2.63
N ALA A 116 -5.50 -2.13 2.49
CA ALA A 116 -5.46 -2.77 1.18
C ALA A 116 -6.83 -2.80 0.48
N GLY A 117 -7.92 -3.10 1.21
CA GLY A 117 -9.28 -3.13 0.65
C GLY A 117 -9.75 -1.72 0.30
N VAL A 118 -10.46 -1.57 -0.80
CA VAL A 118 -10.95 -0.26 -1.29
C VAL A 118 -12.45 -0.27 -1.57
N GLU A 119 -13.12 -1.32 -1.17
CA GLU A 119 -14.54 -1.58 -1.46
C GLU A 119 -15.43 -0.42 -1.02
N ASP A 120 -15.21 0.08 0.19
CA ASP A 120 -15.95 1.21 0.74
C ASP A 120 -15.66 2.51 -0.03
N CYS A 121 -14.43 2.67 -0.50
CA CYS A 121 -14.04 3.85 -1.28
C CYS A 121 -14.68 3.88 -2.66
N VAL A 122 -14.59 2.77 -3.41
CA VAL A 122 -15.03 2.72 -4.80
C VAL A 122 -16.55 2.73 -4.93
N SER A 123 -17.27 2.43 -3.85
CA SER A 123 -18.73 2.54 -3.80
C SER A 123 -19.21 3.98 -3.74
N GLU A 124 -18.35 4.93 -3.36
CA GLU A 124 -18.71 6.33 -3.29
C GLU A 124 -18.94 6.94 -4.69
N PRO A 125 -20.04 7.69 -4.90
CA PRO A 125 -20.41 8.20 -6.22
C PRO A 125 -19.33 9.03 -6.91
N VAL A 126 -18.59 9.84 -6.15
CA VAL A 126 -17.49 10.67 -6.69
C VAL A 126 -16.33 9.84 -7.20
N MET A 127 -16.05 8.71 -6.55
CA MET A 127 -15.01 7.77 -6.97
C MET A 127 -15.44 6.99 -8.21
N ALA A 128 -16.71 6.57 -8.27
CA ALA A 128 -17.29 5.88 -9.42
C ALA A 128 -17.29 6.76 -10.69
N ALA A 129 -17.31 8.09 -10.54
CA ALA A 129 -17.17 9.03 -11.65
C ALA A 129 -15.78 9.03 -12.32
N GLY A 130 -14.78 8.36 -11.73
CA GLY A 130 -13.46 8.16 -12.32
C GLY A 130 -12.58 9.41 -12.42
N LYS A 131 -12.92 10.48 -11.72
CA LYS A 131 -12.16 11.75 -11.74
C LYS A 131 -11.07 11.82 -10.67
N ILE A 132 -11.15 10.95 -9.68
CA ILE A 132 -10.22 10.90 -8.54
C ILE A 132 -9.36 9.64 -8.68
N VAL A 133 -8.06 9.80 -8.60
CA VAL A 133 -7.11 8.69 -8.56
C VAL A 133 -7.12 8.11 -7.15
N LEU A 134 -7.42 6.81 -7.02
CA LEU A 134 -7.36 6.08 -5.76
C LEU A 134 -6.10 5.22 -5.71
N SER A 135 -5.35 5.34 -4.64
CA SER A 135 -4.22 4.49 -4.31
C SER A 135 -4.37 3.87 -2.92
N ASN A 136 -3.80 2.70 -2.71
CA ASN A 136 -3.96 1.94 -1.47
C ASN A 136 -2.65 1.32 -0.98
N GLY A 137 -2.70 0.73 0.23
CA GLY A 137 -1.59 0.02 0.86
C GLY A 137 -1.51 -1.46 0.50
N GLN A 138 -2.00 -1.90 -0.65
CA GLN A 138 -1.96 -3.30 -1.05
C GLN A 138 -0.52 -3.84 -1.09
N ARG A 139 -0.34 -5.07 -0.61
CA ARG A 139 0.93 -5.82 -0.53
C ARG A 139 1.95 -5.34 0.50
N LEU A 140 1.78 -4.19 1.12
CA LEU A 140 2.74 -3.69 2.11
C LEU A 140 2.90 -4.64 3.32
N SER A 141 1.80 -5.27 3.76
CA SER A 141 1.80 -6.20 4.89
C SER A 141 1.96 -7.67 4.48
N GLY A 142 2.14 -7.98 3.19
CA GLY A 142 2.20 -9.35 2.69
C GLY A 142 3.22 -10.23 3.40
N PRO A 143 4.49 -9.85 3.55
CA PRO A 143 5.49 -10.65 4.25
C PRO A 143 5.12 -10.93 5.71
N ALA A 144 4.73 -9.89 6.46
CA ALA A 144 4.35 -10.03 7.87
C ALA A 144 3.11 -10.92 8.06
N ILE A 145 2.12 -10.81 7.18
CA ILE A 145 0.92 -11.68 7.21
C ILE A 145 1.30 -13.13 6.90
N ALA A 146 2.19 -13.37 5.94
CA ALA A 146 2.66 -14.72 5.63
C ALA A 146 3.39 -15.37 6.82
N GLU A 147 4.31 -14.65 7.46
CA GLU A 147 5.01 -15.12 8.66
C GLU A 147 4.03 -15.39 9.81
N HIS A 148 3.08 -14.49 10.04
CA HIS A 148 2.05 -14.69 11.07
C HIS A 148 1.20 -15.92 10.79
N THR A 149 0.79 -16.14 9.54
CA THR A 149 0.03 -17.31 9.11
C THR A 149 0.81 -18.60 9.37
N LEU A 150 2.09 -18.65 9.00
CA LEU A 150 2.96 -19.79 9.30
C LEU A 150 3.10 -20.01 10.80
N GLY A 151 3.26 -18.96 11.59
CA GLY A 151 3.31 -19.02 13.05
C GLY A 151 2.05 -19.65 13.64
N LEU A 152 0.86 -19.24 13.19
CA LEU A 152 -0.42 -19.82 13.60
C LEU A 152 -0.55 -21.28 13.17
N MET A 153 -0.16 -21.62 11.95
CA MET A 153 -0.19 -23.01 11.46
C MET A 153 0.66 -23.91 12.34
N PHE A 154 1.89 -23.51 12.67
CA PHE A 154 2.76 -24.28 13.57
C PHE A 154 2.22 -24.31 15.00
N ALA A 155 1.70 -23.23 15.50
CA ALA A 155 1.10 -23.20 16.84
C ALA A 155 -0.06 -24.19 16.96
N MET A 156 -0.94 -24.24 15.97
CA MET A 156 -2.08 -25.14 15.95
C MET A 156 -1.66 -26.61 15.73
N THR A 157 -0.84 -26.87 14.72
CA THR A 157 -0.43 -28.24 14.38
C THR A 157 0.43 -28.90 15.44
N ARG A 158 1.21 -28.10 16.17
CA ARG A 158 2.07 -28.59 17.27
C ARG A 158 1.41 -28.48 18.65
N GLY A 159 0.21 -27.89 18.75
CA GLY A 159 -0.49 -27.69 20.01
C GLY A 159 0.25 -26.80 21.01
N LEU A 160 0.97 -25.77 20.51
CA LEU A 160 1.81 -24.91 21.35
C LEU A 160 1.04 -24.17 22.44
N ASN A 161 -0.23 -23.85 22.18
CA ASN A 161 -1.14 -23.24 23.16
C ASN A 161 -1.29 -24.11 24.43
N ASN A 162 -1.40 -25.44 24.27
CA ASN A 162 -1.54 -26.37 25.39
C ASN A 162 -0.23 -26.46 26.21
N TYR A 163 0.91 -26.47 25.52
CA TYR A 163 2.22 -26.49 26.20
C TYR A 163 2.50 -25.18 26.91
N TYR A 164 2.13 -24.06 26.32
CA TYR A 164 2.26 -22.76 26.94
C TYR A 164 1.43 -22.64 28.20
N GLN A 165 0.19 -23.14 28.20
CA GLN A 165 -0.64 -23.18 29.38
C GLN A 165 -0.02 -24.03 30.48
N ALA A 166 0.48 -25.23 30.14
CA ALA A 166 1.16 -26.10 31.10
C ALA A 166 2.43 -25.46 31.69
N GLN A 167 3.15 -24.66 30.87
CA GLN A 167 4.32 -23.90 31.32
C GLN A 167 3.94 -22.82 32.36
N LEU A 168 2.86 -22.08 32.10
CA LEU A 168 2.36 -21.07 33.05
C LEU A 168 1.98 -21.70 34.41
N GLU A 169 1.45 -22.93 34.39
CA GLU A 169 1.10 -23.72 35.55
C GLU A 169 2.30 -24.43 36.18
N GLN A 170 3.52 -24.24 35.66
CA GLN A 170 4.75 -24.96 36.08
C GLN A 170 4.60 -26.48 36.06
N ARG A 171 3.75 -26.97 35.15
CA ARG A 171 3.41 -28.39 35.04
C ARG A 171 4.13 -29.01 33.86
N TRP A 172 4.98 -30.01 34.12
CA TRP A 172 5.58 -30.81 33.05
C TRP A 172 4.51 -31.63 32.34
N GLN A 173 4.36 -31.41 31.04
CA GLN A 173 3.40 -32.10 30.19
C GLN A 173 4.11 -32.75 29.00
N PRO A 174 4.47 -34.05 29.09
CA PRO A 174 5.12 -34.74 27.98
C PRO A 174 4.21 -34.87 26.80
N SER A 175 4.80 -34.91 25.61
CA SER A 175 4.09 -34.83 24.30
C SER A 175 3.06 -35.96 24.12
N TYR A 176 3.27 -37.13 24.70
CA TYR A 176 2.34 -38.27 24.60
C TYR A 176 1.06 -38.10 25.44
N SER A 177 1.01 -37.15 26.38
CA SER A 177 -0.17 -36.85 27.18
C SER A 177 -1.12 -35.83 26.52
N VAL A 178 -0.72 -35.22 25.42
CA VAL A 178 -1.57 -34.30 24.65
C VAL A 178 -2.35 -35.10 23.63
N SER A 179 -3.66 -34.79 23.49
CA SER A 179 -4.53 -35.47 22.52
C SER A 179 -3.92 -35.50 21.14
N PRO A 180 -3.97 -36.65 20.44
CA PRO A 180 -3.51 -36.74 19.05
C PRO A 180 -4.18 -35.73 18.11
N ALA A 181 -5.40 -35.31 18.40
CA ALA A 181 -6.14 -34.32 17.60
C ALA A 181 -5.52 -32.92 17.53
N GLY A 182 -4.55 -32.62 18.42
CA GLY A 182 -3.86 -31.32 18.44
C GLY A 182 -2.40 -31.41 17.98
N ARG A 183 -1.95 -32.52 17.41
CA ARG A 183 -0.57 -32.69 16.96
C ARG A 183 -0.53 -33.28 15.56
N GLY A 184 0.10 -32.58 14.67
CA GLY A 184 0.31 -32.99 13.29
C GLY A 184 1.55 -32.33 12.71
N GLU A 185 1.85 -32.69 11.51
CA GLU A 185 2.87 -32.05 10.70
C GLU A 185 2.19 -31.24 9.59
N VAL A 186 2.82 -30.16 9.19
CA VAL A 186 2.35 -29.37 8.03
C VAL A 186 2.69 -30.09 6.73
N SER A 187 3.71 -30.96 6.75
CA SER A 187 4.11 -31.76 5.61
C SER A 187 2.97 -32.65 5.14
N GLY A 188 2.63 -32.58 3.86
CA GLY A 188 1.54 -33.35 3.25
C GLY A 188 0.13 -32.85 3.59
N ALA A 189 -0.02 -31.79 4.37
CA ALA A 189 -1.31 -31.17 4.66
C ALA A 189 -1.79 -30.32 3.47
N THR A 190 -3.12 -30.23 3.31
CA THR A 190 -3.75 -29.31 2.35
C THR A 190 -4.17 -28.04 3.08
N LEU A 191 -3.75 -26.90 2.56
CA LEU A 191 -4.22 -25.59 2.98
C LEU A 191 -5.39 -25.17 2.07
N LEU A 192 -6.55 -24.90 2.67
CA LEU A 192 -7.76 -24.46 1.96
C LEU A 192 -8.03 -22.98 2.23
#